data_72ed7a7b8e78faa42dfd3886b51aca4e
#
_entry.id   72ed7a7b8e78faa42dfd3886b51aca4e
#
_cell.length_a   1.000
_cell.length_b   1.000
_cell.length_c   1.000
_cell.angle_alpha   90.00
_cell.angle_beta   90.00
_cell.angle_gamma   90.00
#
_symmetry.space_group_name_H-M   'P 1'
#
loop_
_entity.id
_entity.type
_entity.pdbx_description
1 polymer ?
#
loop_
_entity_poly.entity_id
_entity_poly.type
_entity_poly.pdbx_seq_one_letter_code
_entity_poly.pdbx_strand_id
1 'polypeptide(L)'
;MHPIKLGDASFDHRRVSLQQKCVSSFSPFRYLRRKYTEHRTKALRKDTKMTASTDPSGSAAPPAETKTAQNGSVRAKRHEEYQYLDLVQEILDNGEHRPDRTGTGTFSIFALTPMKFALNDEGKPILPLLTTKRVFLKAVIAELLWFVEGCTSSIPLSDAGVKIWDGNGSREFLDSVGLSHREVGDLGPVYGFQWRHFGAEYVDAKTDYTGQGVDQLAEVVHKLKTNPYDRRIIMSAWNPADLKKMALPPCHMFAQFYVSYPRSRSNNNNTGAASEDGETQRPQGHLHCQLYQRSCDMGLGVPFNIASYALLTHMIAHVCDLVPGSLTHVMGDAHVYCDHVDALKVQVEREPREFPALEIKREKGGSIDGWKYEDFVVHGYNPHKTIAMKMSV
;
A
#
# COMPACT_ATOMS: atom_id res chain seq x y z
N MET A 1 10.32 58.42 40.35
CA MET A 1 10.72 59.62 39.62
C MET A 1 10.61 59.34 38.13
N HIS A 2 9.68 60.01 37.52
CA HIS A 2 9.37 60.33 36.12
C HIS A 2 9.26 59.19 35.09
N PRO A 3 8.10 59.16 34.37
CA PRO A 3 7.77 58.26 33.29
C PRO A 3 8.17 58.86 31.95
N ILE A 4 8.50 58.02 30.96
CA ILE A 4 8.71 58.40 29.58
C ILE A 4 7.52 57.93 28.75
N LYS A 5 7.01 58.89 27.92
CA LYS A 5 5.80 58.89 27.14
C LYS A 5 5.80 57.91 25.97
N LEU A 6 4.63 57.30 25.74
CA LEU A 6 4.16 56.68 24.50
C LEU A 6 4.08 57.71 23.36
N GLY A 7 4.59 57.35 22.20
CA GLY A 7 4.41 58.10 20.95
C GLY A 7 3.46 57.34 20.03
N ASP A 8 2.31 58.01 19.75
CA ASP A 8 1.30 57.60 18.75
C ASP A 8 1.88 57.66 17.34
N ALA A 9 1.70 56.57 16.57
CA ALA A 9 1.85 56.60 15.12
C ALA A 9 0.55 56.11 14.50
N SER A 10 -0.21 57.06 13.96
CA SER A 10 -1.43 56.88 13.18
C SER A 10 -1.14 56.17 11.85
N PHE A 11 -1.86 55.08 11.57
CA PHE A 11 -1.85 54.43 10.28
C PHE A 11 -2.98 54.96 9.38
N ASP A 12 -2.59 55.54 8.25
CA ASP A 12 -3.44 56.12 7.21
C ASP A 12 -4.09 55.00 6.35
N HIS A 13 -5.43 54.93 6.35
CA HIS A 13 -6.23 54.08 5.50
C HIS A 13 -6.37 54.68 4.11
N ARG A 14 -5.56 54.21 3.11
CA ARG A 14 -5.87 54.42 1.69
C ARG A 14 -6.50 53.15 1.09
N ARG A 15 -7.80 53.28 0.76
CA ARG A 15 -8.54 52.35 -0.10
C ARG A 15 -7.86 52.20 -1.45
N VAL A 16 -7.56 50.96 -1.85
CA VAL A 16 -7.34 50.61 -3.23
C VAL A 16 -8.49 49.73 -3.70
N SER A 17 -9.30 50.28 -4.58
CA SER A 17 -10.37 49.59 -5.31
C SER A 17 -9.76 48.77 -6.42
N LEU A 18 -9.95 47.45 -6.38
CA LEU A 18 -9.61 46.55 -7.51
C LEU A 18 -10.90 46.22 -8.27
N GLN A 19 -10.97 46.73 -9.47
CA GLN A 19 -11.97 46.38 -10.48
C GLN A 19 -11.84 44.91 -10.88
N GLN A 20 -12.92 44.17 -10.74
CA GLN A 20 -13.13 42.85 -11.35
C GLN A 20 -13.19 43.02 -12.88
N LYS A 21 -12.23 42.42 -13.59
CA LYS A 21 -12.39 42.09 -15.01
C LYS A 21 -12.63 40.58 -15.13
N CYS A 22 -13.84 40.25 -15.55
CA CYS A 22 -14.19 38.92 -16.05
C CYS A 22 -13.27 38.53 -17.20
N VAL A 23 -12.56 37.40 -17.05
CA VAL A 23 -11.97 36.68 -18.18
C VAL A 23 -12.69 35.37 -18.32
N SER A 24 -13.37 35.24 -19.45
CA SER A 24 -14.15 34.08 -19.87
C SER A 24 -13.31 32.82 -20.02
N SER A 25 -13.88 31.75 -19.54
CA SER A 25 -13.44 30.36 -19.57
C SER A 25 -13.00 29.84 -20.93
N PHE A 26 -11.75 29.36 -21.03
CA PHE A 26 -11.36 28.34 -22.02
C PHE A 26 -11.12 27.03 -21.30
N SER A 27 -11.98 26.04 -21.53
CA SER A 27 -11.85 24.68 -20.99
C SER A 27 -11.05 23.82 -21.96
N PRO A 28 -9.90 23.27 -21.59
CA PRO A 28 -9.08 22.41 -22.48
C PRO A 28 -9.67 21.01 -22.69
N PHE A 29 -10.76 20.65 -22.00
CA PHE A 29 -11.33 19.31 -22.06
C PHE A 29 -12.16 18.99 -23.33
N ARG A 30 -12.53 19.98 -24.15
CA ARG A 30 -13.31 19.73 -25.38
C ARG A 30 -12.46 19.30 -26.58
N TYR A 31 -11.14 19.59 -26.58
CA TYR A 31 -10.29 19.29 -27.74
C TYR A 31 -9.83 17.83 -27.81
N LEU A 32 -9.65 17.18 -26.64
CA LEU A 32 -9.21 15.77 -26.59
C LEU A 32 -10.32 14.76 -26.94
N ARG A 33 -11.59 15.12 -26.69
CA ARG A 33 -12.71 14.20 -26.98
C ARG A 33 -12.98 14.04 -28.50
N ARG A 34 -12.64 15.02 -29.30
CA ARG A 34 -12.90 15.01 -30.77
C ARG A 34 -11.84 14.18 -31.54
N LYS A 35 -10.60 14.13 -31.08
CA LYS A 35 -9.56 13.29 -31.71
C LYS A 35 -9.71 11.81 -31.41
N TYR A 36 -10.24 11.45 -30.23
CA TYR A 36 -10.43 10.05 -29.86
C TYR A 36 -11.56 9.35 -30.60
N THR A 37 -12.58 10.10 -31.03
CA THR A 37 -13.73 9.56 -31.80
C THR A 37 -13.38 9.36 -33.26
N GLU A 38 -12.51 10.18 -33.84
CA GLU A 38 -12.16 10.08 -35.29
C GLU A 38 -11.19 8.91 -35.58
N HIS A 39 -10.36 8.47 -34.62
CA HIS A 39 -9.50 7.31 -34.83
C HIS A 39 -10.24 5.97 -34.73
N ARG A 40 -11.33 5.90 -33.96
CA ARG A 40 -12.13 4.65 -33.84
C ARG A 40 -13.01 4.37 -35.03
N THR A 41 -13.43 5.40 -35.77
CA THR A 41 -14.27 5.26 -36.97
C THR A 41 -13.45 4.89 -38.22
N LYS A 42 -12.15 5.12 -38.25
CA LYS A 42 -11.26 4.73 -39.36
C LYS A 42 -10.82 3.27 -39.31
N ALA A 43 -10.74 2.66 -38.10
CA ALA A 43 -10.36 1.27 -37.94
C ALA A 43 -11.47 0.27 -38.31
N LEU A 44 -12.75 0.67 -38.25
CA LEU A 44 -13.90 -0.20 -38.52
C LEU A 44 -14.36 -0.22 -39.99
N ARG A 45 -13.65 0.47 -40.92
CA ARG A 45 -14.02 0.52 -42.36
C ARG A 45 -13.09 -0.25 -43.31
N LYS A 46 -12.14 -1.04 -42.78
CA LYS A 46 -11.18 -1.77 -43.62
C LYS A 46 -11.49 -3.25 -43.85
N ASP A 47 -12.47 -3.84 -43.17
CA ASP A 47 -12.74 -5.29 -43.27
C ASP A 47 -14.06 -5.66 -43.91
N THR A 48 -14.56 -4.87 -44.88
CA THR A 48 -15.77 -5.27 -45.63
C THR A 48 -15.57 -5.05 -47.14
N LYS A 49 -14.79 -5.91 -47.76
CA LYS A 49 -14.82 -6.14 -49.23
C LYS A 49 -14.19 -7.52 -49.50
N MET A 50 -15.03 -8.56 -49.57
CA MET A 50 -14.82 -9.69 -50.45
C MET A 50 -16.17 -10.32 -50.83
N THR A 51 -16.60 -10.03 -52.01
CA THR A 51 -17.21 -10.79 -53.09
C THR A 51 -18.27 -11.87 -52.76
N ALA A 52 -19.48 -11.58 -53.22
CA ALA A 52 -20.55 -12.53 -53.47
C ALA A 52 -20.27 -13.36 -54.73
N SER A 53 -20.55 -14.66 -54.68
CA SER A 53 -20.78 -15.51 -55.86
C SER A 53 -21.92 -16.47 -55.52
N THR A 54 -22.94 -16.42 -56.32
CA THR A 54 -24.14 -17.24 -56.48
C THR A 54 -23.77 -18.67 -56.90
N ASP A 55 -24.42 -19.75 -56.45
CA ASP A 55 -25.71 -20.27 -56.78
C ASP A 55 -26.03 -21.65 -56.13
N PRO A 56 -27.25 -22.23 -56.33
CA PRO A 56 -28.07 -22.78 -55.26
C PRO A 56 -28.23 -24.30 -55.32
N SER A 57 -28.94 -24.81 -54.30
CA SER A 57 -29.65 -26.12 -54.24
C SER A 57 -29.02 -27.14 -53.25
N GLY A 58 -29.81 -27.51 -52.25
CA GLY A 58 -29.51 -28.63 -51.37
C GLY A 58 -30.32 -28.59 -50.08
N SER A 59 -31.52 -29.16 -50.10
CA SER A 59 -32.34 -29.51 -48.97
C SER A 59 -31.58 -30.40 -47.99
N ALA A 60 -31.47 -29.99 -46.72
CA ALA A 60 -31.06 -30.88 -45.63
C ALA A 60 -31.73 -30.48 -44.32
N ALA A 61 -32.19 -31.47 -43.57
CA ALA A 61 -32.92 -31.43 -42.31
C ALA A 61 -32.19 -30.69 -41.17
N PRO A 62 -32.91 -30.26 -40.11
CA PRO A 62 -32.29 -29.55 -39.00
C PRO A 62 -31.43 -30.49 -38.19
N PRO A 63 -30.21 -30.05 -37.75
CA PRO A 63 -29.39 -30.86 -36.87
C PRO A 63 -29.95 -30.84 -35.43
N ALA A 64 -29.89 -32.02 -34.83
CA ALA A 64 -30.26 -32.28 -33.45
C ALA A 64 -29.54 -31.33 -32.44
N GLU A 65 -30.30 -30.84 -31.49
CA GLU A 65 -29.79 -30.09 -30.34
C GLU A 65 -28.77 -30.91 -29.57
N THR A 66 -27.50 -30.60 -29.75
CA THR A 66 -26.43 -31.10 -28.85
C THR A 66 -26.52 -30.32 -27.54
N LYS A 67 -27.10 -30.92 -26.54
CA LYS A 67 -26.99 -30.43 -25.15
C LYS A 67 -25.52 -30.41 -24.76
N THR A 68 -24.90 -29.24 -24.86
CA THR A 68 -23.56 -28.98 -24.27
C THR A 68 -23.73 -29.06 -22.76
N ALA A 69 -23.28 -30.16 -22.20
CA ALA A 69 -23.11 -30.26 -20.72
C ALA A 69 -22.10 -29.19 -20.31
N GLN A 70 -22.61 -28.15 -19.64
CA GLN A 70 -21.76 -27.21 -18.92
C GLN A 70 -21.18 -27.94 -17.71
N ASN A 71 -20.06 -28.64 -17.92
CA ASN A 71 -19.18 -29.00 -16.81
C ASN A 71 -18.55 -27.70 -16.29
N GLY A 72 -19.16 -27.10 -15.31
CA GLY A 72 -18.60 -26.05 -14.48
C GLY A 72 -17.47 -26.64 -13.64
N SER A 73 -16.32 -26.92 -14.24
CA SER A 73 -15.10 -27.11 -13.46
C SER A 73 -14.80 -25.77 -12.80
N VAL A 74 -14.99 -25.69 -11.49
CA VAL A 74 -14.48 -24.61 -10.67
C VAL A 74 -12.96 -24.62 -10.90
N ARG A 75 -12.48 -23.73 -11.74
CA ARG A 75 -11.03 -23.54 -11.92
C ARG A 75 -10.48 -23.22 -10.56
N ALA A 76 -9.64 -24.09 -9.99
CA ALA A 76 -8.97 -23.83 -8.73
C ALA A 76 -8.33 -22.43 -8.79
N LYS A 77 -8.69 -21.58 -7.82
CA LYS A 77 -8.16 -20.21 -7.74
C LYS A 77 -6.64 -20.29 -7.66
N ARG A 78 -5.94 -19.69 -8.62
CA ARG A 78 -4.47 -19.64 -8.60
C ARG A 78 -4.01 -18.95 -7.32
N HIS A 79 -2.96 -19.46 -6.68
CA HIS A 79 -2.43 -18.92 -5.43
C HIS A 79 -2.04 -17.43 -5.58
N GLU A 80 -2.36 -16.59 -4.58
CA GLU A 80 -2.21 -15.13 -4.69
C GLU A 80 -0.75 -14.67 -4.77
N GLU A 81 0.21 -15.47 -4.28
CA GLU A 81 1.65 -15.18 -4.40
C GLU A 81 2.15 -15.17 -5.86
N TYR A 82 1.45 -15.83 -6.77
CA TYR A 82 1.80 -15.76 -8.19
C TYR A 82 1.71 -14.34 -8.77
N GLN A 83 0.90 -13.44 -8.19
CA GLN A 83 0.90 -12.04 -8.61
C GLN A 83 2.30 -11.42 -8.46
N TYR A 84 2.99 -11.72 -7.36
CA TYR A 84 4.36 -11.25 -7.14
C TYR A 84 5.35 -11.94 -8.08
N LEU A 85 5.27 -13.26 -8.26
CA LEU A 85 6.18 -14.01 -9.13
C LEU A 85 6.05 -13.59 -10.60
N ASP A 86 4.80 -13.38 -11.08
CA ASP A 86 4.54 -12.92 -12.45
C ASP A 86 5.14 -11.53 -12.70
N LEU A 87 5.05 -10.61 -11.73
CA LEU A 87 5.64 -9.27 -11.86
C LEU A 87 7.17 -9.30 -11.80
N VAL A 88 7.75 -10.17 -10.97
CA VAL A 88 9.22 -10.39 -10.98
C VAL A 88 9.66 -10.92 -12.35
N GLN A 89 8.97 -11.92 -12.90
CA GLN A 89 9.27 -12.46 -14.23
C GLN A 89 9.15 -11.38 -15.32
N GLU A 90 8.08 -10.56 -15.26
CA GLU A 90 7.87 -9.45 -16.21
C GLU A 90 9.02 -8.44 -16.18
N ILE A 91 9.54 -8.12 -14.98
CA ILE A 91 10.71 -7.22 -14.86
C ILE A 91 11.99 -7.89 -15.40
N LEU A 92 12.18 -9.18 -15.12
CA LEU A 92 13.35 -9.92 -15.63
C LEU A 92 13.38 -10.00 -17.16
N ASP A 93 12.20 -10.10 -17.80
CA ASP A 93 12.07 -10.25 -19.24
C ASP A 93 12.06 -8.92 -20.00
N ASN A 94 11.42 -7.89 -19.42
CA ASN A 94 11.06 -6.65 -20.12
C ASN A 94 11.56 -5.37 -19.42
N GLY A 95 12.23 -5.49 -18.26
CA GLY A 95 12.69 -4.34 -17.47
C GLY A 95 13.76 -3.52 -18.19
N GLU A 96 13.62 -2.20 -18.17
CA GLU A 96 14.65 -1.27 -18.63
C GLU A 96 15.81 -1.26 -17.65
N HIS A 97 17.05 -1.43 -18.17
CA HIS A 97 18.24 -1.27 -17.33
C HIS A 97 18.45 0.21 -16.97
N ARG A 98 18.49 0.50 -15.67
CA ARG A 98 18.63 1.85 -15.13
C ARG A 98 19.75 1.96 -14.09
N PRO A 99 20.53 3.06 -14.11
CA PRO A 99 21.43 3.34 -13.00
C PRO A 99 20.62 3.66 -11.74
N ASP A 100 21.18 3.36 -10.59
CA ASP A 100 20.60 3.69 -9.29
C ASP A 100 21.61 4.38 -8.37
N ARG A 101 21.13 4.86 -7.21
CA ARG A 101 21.94 5.56 -6.21
C ARG A 101 23.08 4.70 -5.65
N THR A 102 22.91 3.39 -5.57
CA THR A 102 23.89 2.46 -4.97
C THR A 102 24.99 2.07 -5.95
N GLY A 103 24.83 2.40 -7.24
CA GLY A 103 25.75 1.98 -8.31
C GLY A 103 25.63 0.52 -8.73
N THR A 104 24.70 -0.26 -8.14
CA THR A 104 24.43 -1.66 -8.49
C THR A 104 23.76 -1.77 -9.87
N GLY A 105 22.88 -0.82 -10.20
CA GLY A 105 21.99 -0.87 -11.35
C GLY A 105 20.75 -1.72 -11.11
N THR A 106 19.69 -1.44 -11.85
CA THR A 106 18.40 -2.13 -11.72
C THR A 106 17.81 -2.45 -13.09
N PHE A 107 16.98 -3.49 -13.18
CA PHE A 107 15.96 -3.64 -14.23
C PHE A 107 14.63 -3.16 -13.66
N SER A 108 13.92 -2.27 -14.36
CA SER A 108 12.79 -1.55 -13.81
C SER A 108 11.63 -1.45 -14.79
N ILE A 109 10.39 -1.54 -14.27
CA ILE A 109 9.15 -1.22 -14.99
C ILE A 109 8.34 -0.26 -14.10
N PHE A 110 7.79 0.78 -14.71
CA PHE A 110 6.96 1.76 -14.00
C PHE A 110 5.48 1.40 -14.04
N ALA A 111 4.81 1.50 -12.89
CA ALA A 111 3.35 1.37 -12.74
C ALA A 111 2.81 -0.01 -13.20
N LEU A 112 3.42 -1.08 -12.71
CA LEU A 112 2.93 -2.44 -12.89
C LEU A 112 1.50 -2.63 -12.34
N THR A 113 0.85 -3.72 -12.75
CA THR A 113 -0.48 -4.09 -12.24
C THR A 113 -0.43 -4.23 -10.71
N PRO A 114 -1.34 -3.58 -9.95
CA PRO A 114 -1.36 -3.73 -8.50
C PRO A 114 -1.60 -5.16 -8.06
N MET A 115 -0.88 -5.61 -7.03
CA MET A 115 -1.14 -6.89 -6.37
C MET A 115 -2.25 -6.73 -5.33
N LYS A 116 -3.08 -7.76 -5.17
CA LYS A 116 -4.13 -7.78 -4.14
C LYS A 116 -4.14 -9.11 -3.40
N PHE A 117 -4.02 -9.04 -2.07
CA PHE A 117 -3.99 -10.17 -1.18
C PHE A 117 -5.22 -10.16 -0.26
N ALA A 118 -5.89 -11.31 -0.14
CA ALA A 118 -6.90 -11.51 0.89
C ALA A 118 -6.24 -11.62 2.27
N LEU A 119 -6.84 -10.98 3.28
CA LEU A 119 -6.38 -11.05 4.67
C LEU A 119 -7.30 -11.92 5.54
N ASN A 120 -8.32 -12.50 4.93
CA ASN A 120 -9.27 -13.40 5.59
C ASN A 120 -9.75 -14.46 4.60
N ASP A 121 -9.81 -15.70 5.05
CA ASP A 121 -10.38 -16.82 4.34
C ASP A 121 -11.45 -17.47 5.21
N GLU A 122 -12.72 -17.25 4.86
CA GLU A 122 -13.92 -17.79 5.57
C GLU A 122 -13.89 -17.59 7.11
N GLY A 123 -13.44 -16.42 7.56
CA GLY A 123 -13.35 -16.09 8.99
C GLY A 123 -11.98 -16.36 9.61
N LYS A 124 -11.06 -17.01 8.89
CA LYS A 124 -9.69 -17.26 9.34
C LYS A 124 -8.75 -16.13 8.89
N PRO A 125 -8.11 -15.40 9.80
CA PRO A 125 -7.14 -14.37 9.44
C PRO A 125 -5.93 -14.99 8.73
N ILE A 126 -5.58 -14.43 7.55
CA ILE A 126 -4.46 -14.87 6.71
C ILE A 126 -3.41 -13.78 6.65
N LEU A 127 -2.14 -14.15 6.84
CA LEU A 127 -1.01 -13.25 6.65
C LEU A 127 -0.32 -13.61 5.31
N PRO A 128 -0.36 -12.74 4.28
CA PRO A 128 0.33 -12.98 3.01
C PRO A 128 1.86 -12.82 3.18
N LEU A 129 2.44 -13.81 3.85
CA LEU A 129 3.87 -13.94 4.07
C LEU A 129 4.42 -14.88 3.01
N LEU A 130 5.17 -14.35 2.04
CA LEU A 130 5.59 -15.11 0.86
C LEU A 130 6.25 -16.43 1.25
N THR A 131 5.96 -17.48 0.46
CA THR A 131 6.38 -18.86 0.74
C THR A 131 7.46 -19.35 -0.22
N THR A 132 7.60 -18.77 -1.40
CA THR A 132 8.63 -19.13 -2.38
C THR A 132 10.05 -18.76 -1.93
N LYS A 133 10.15 -17.89 -0.95
CA LYS A 133 11.36 -17.55 -0.20
C LYS A 133 11.00 -17.27 1.25
N ARG A 134 11.82 -17.71 2.21
CA ARG A 134 11.61 -17.38 3.62
C ARG A 134 11.74 -15.87 3.85
N VAL A 135 10.69 -15.23 4.36
CA VAL A 135 10.70 -13.84 4.84
C VAL A 135 11.07 -13.83 6.32
N PHE A 136 11.89 -12.87 6.73
CA PHE A 136 12.33 -12.73 8.14
C PHE A 136 11.25 -12.03 8.98
N LEU A 137 10.23 -12.79 9.40
CA LEU A 137 9.06 -12.30 10.10
C LEU A 137 9.39 -11.49 11.36
N LYS A 138 10.41 -11.89 12.15
CA LYS A 138 10.83 -11.13 13.32
C LYS A 138 11.16 -9.68 12.98
N ALA A 139 11.88 -9.46 11.88
CA ALA A 139 12.22 -8.11 11.46
C ALA A 139 10.99 -7.33 10.95
N VAL A 140 10.07 -7.99 10.23
CA VAL A 140 8.80 -7.36 9.81
C VAL A 140 8.00 -6.85 11.01
N ILE A 141 7.81 -7.68 12.03
CA ILE A 141 7.06 -7.29 13.24
C ILE A 141 7.80 -6.18 13.99
N ALA A 142 9.09 -6.34 14.23
CA ALA A 142 9.86 -5.36 15.00
C ALA A 142 9.89 -3.98 14.33
N GLU A 143 10.11 -3.93 13.01
CA GLU A 143 10.09 -2.68 12.25
C GLU A 143 8.71 -2.02 12.27
N LEU A 144 7.64 -2.80 12.07
CA LEU A 144 6.28 -2.26 12.11
C LEU A 144 5.95 -1.66 13.48
N LEU A 145 6.28 -2.34 14.57
CA LEU A 145 6.06 -1.83 15.92
C LEU A 145 6.89 -0.56 16.18
N TRP A 146 8.12 -0.53 15.71
CA TRP A 146 8.99 0.63 15.76
C TRP A 146 8.40 1.84 15.00
N PHE A 147 7.73 1.63 13.82
CA PHE A 147 6.97 2.68 13.14
C PHE A 147 5.75 3.12 13.94
N VAL A 148 4.99 2.17 14.51
CA VAL A 148 3.79 2.46 15.32
C VAL A 148 4.13 3.29 16.56
N GLU A 149 5.29 3.06 17.17
CA GLU A 149 5.81 3.84 18.29
C GLU A 149 6.31 5.24 17.91
N GLY A 150 6.42 5.56 16.61
CA GLY A 150 6.98 6.83 16.13
C GLY A 150 8.49 6.94 16.33
N CYS A 151 9.16 5.85 16.64
CA CYS A 151 10.61 5.83 16.91
C CYS A 151 11.39 6.12 15.62
N THR A 152 12.50 6.87 15.76
CA THR A 152 13.39 7.26 14.66
C THR A 152 14.83 6.81 14.85
N SER A 153 15.15 6.22 16.01
CA SER A 153 16.46 5.61 16.28
C SER A 153 16.50 4.17 15.79
N SER A 154 17.52 3.80 15.00
CA SER A 154 17.75 2.41 14.59
C SER A 154 18.33 1.53 15.70
N ILE A 155 18.82 2.12 16.80
CA ILE A 155 19.51 1.39 17.86
C ILE A 155 18.64 0.32 18.53
N PRO A 156 17.34 0.61 18.91
CA PRO A 156 16.49 -0.43 19.51
C PRO A 156 16.25 -1.63 18.58
N LEU A 157 16.16 -1.41 17.26
CA LEU A 157 16.06 -2.51 16.30
C LEU A 157 17.34 -3.35 16.24
N SER A 158 18.50 -2.69 16.19
CA SER A 158 19.80 -3.34 16.18
C SER A 158 20.01 -4.18 17.46
N ASP A 159 19.68 -3.64 18.63
CA ASP A 159 19.75 -4.33 19.93
C ASP A 159 18.83 -5.56 19.98
N ALA A 160 17.66 -5.48 19.34
CA ALA A 160 16.75 -6.62 19.16
C ALA A 160 17.23 -7.64 18.10
N GLY A 161 18.41 -7.41 17.48
CA GLY A 161 18.99 -8.25 16.44
C GLY A 161 18.40 -8.04 15.04
N VAL A 162 17.75 -6.90 14.79
CA VAL A 162 17.18 -6.48 13.51
C VAL A 162 18.02 -5.35 12.93
N LYS A 163 18.93 -5.70 12.03
CA LYS A 163 20.00 -4.81 11.54
C LYS A 163 19.69 -4.15 10.18
N ILE A 164 18.42 -4.13 9.77
CA ILE A 164 18.00 -3.63 8.45
C ILE A 164 18.20 -2.13 8.26
N TRP A 165 18.35 -1.36 9.35
CA TRP A 165 18.59 0.09 9.35
C TRP A 165 20.01 0.49 9.75
N ASP A 166 20.88 -0.47 10.14
CA ASP A 166 22.23 -0.18 10.61
C ASP A 166 23.05 0.59 9.55
N GLY A 167 22.95 0.17 8.29
CA GLY A 167 23.64 0.85 7.19
C GLY A 167 23.22 2.31 7.04
N ASN A 168 21.91 2.59 7.03
CA ASN A 168 21.40 3.95 6.90
C ASN A 168 21.60 4.83 8.16
N GLY A 169 21.78 4.21 9.32
CA GLY A 169 22.09 4.89 10.58
C GLY A 169 23.57 5.01 10.86
N SER A 170 24.45 4.48 10.00
CA SER A 170 25.91 4.53 10.21
C SER A 170 26.45 5.96 10.09
N ARG A 171 27.61 6.22 10.71
CA ARG A 171 28.24 7.54 10.60
C ARG A 171 28.56 7.89 9.15
N GLU A 172 29.12 6.92 8.43
CA GLU A 172 29.54 7.08 7.04
C GLU A 172 28.36 7.44 6.15
N PHE A 173 27.22 6.75 6.32
CA PHE A 173 26.03 7.01 5.52
C PHE A 173 25.42 8.38 5.84
N LEU A 174 25.24 8.71 7.14
CA LEU A 174 24.69 10.00 7.57
C LEU A 174 25.54 11.16 7.08
N ASP A 175 26.87 11.05 7.10
CA ASP A 175 27.77 12.06 6.58
C ASP A 175 27.63 12.21 5.04
N SER A 176 27.50 11.09 4.33
CA SER A 176 27.36 11.08 2.87
C SER A 176 26.08 11.77 2.37
N VAL A 177 25.00 11.77 3.19
CA VAL A 177 23.72 12.42 2.87
C VAL A 177 23.55 13.80 3.53
N GLY A 178 24.63 14.36 4.12
CA GLY A 178 24.63 15.70 4.71
C GLY A 178 24.01 15.80 6.11
N LEU A 179 23.90 14.68 6.84
CA LEU A 179 23.34 14.59 8.18
C LEU A 179 24.42 14.36 9.24
N SER A 180 25.63 14.92 9.06
CA SER A 180 26.78 14.79 9.97
C SER A 180 26.52 15.31 11.38
N HIS A 181 25.53 16.21 11.55
CA HIS A 181 25.11 16.75 12.84
C HIS A 181 24.27 15.79 13.70
N ARG A 182 23.76 14.68 13.12
CA ARG A 182 22.96 13.68 13.84
C ARG A 182 23.85 12.67 14.56
N GLU A 183 23.33 12.10 15.64
CA GLU A 183 23.96 10.94 16.26
C GLU A 183 23.85 9.70 15.38
N VAL A 184 24.76 8.76 15.55
CA VAL A 184 24.69 7.44 14.91
C VAL A 184 23.38 6.76 15.31
N GLY A 185 22.66 6.23 14.34
CA GLY A 185 21.36 5.61 14.53
C GLY A 185 20.15 6.57 14.44
N ASP A 186 20.35 7.90 14.50
CA ASP A 186 19.26 8.86 14.30
C ASP A 186 18.96 9.02 12.79
N LEU A 187 17.87 8.41 12.35
CA LEU A 187 17.45 8.40 10.94
C LEU A 187 16.68 9.64 10.49
N GLY A 188 16.41 10.57 11.43
CA GLY A 188 15.58 11.72 11.17
C GLY A 188 14.08 11.41 11.17
N PRO A 189 13.23 12.34 10.68
CA PRO A 189 11.78 12.24 10.77
C PRO A 189 11.20 11.24 9.73
N VAL A 190 11.69 9.98 9.77
CA VAL A 190 11.29 8.91 8.86
C VAL A 190 9.92 8.32 9.25
N TYR A 191 9.36 7.47 8.45
CA TYR A 191 8.10 6.71 8.56
C TYR A 191 7.27 6.90 9.83
N GLY A 192 7.70 6.34 10.97
CA GLY A 192 6.98 6.38 12.24
C GLY A 192 6.78 7.79 12.77
N PHE A 193 7.76 8.67 12.61
CA PHE A 193 7.62 10.07 12.98
C PHE A 193 6.49 10.73 12.16
N GLN A 194 6.45 10.53 10.86
CA GLN A 194 5.40 11.09 10.03
C GLN A 194 4.03 10.47 10.34
N TRP A 195 3.97 9.20 10.76
CA TRP A 195 2.71 8.58 11.17
C TRP A 195 2.14 9.16 12.47
N ARG A 196 3.02 9.55 13.41
CA ARG A 196 2.63 9.96 14.76
C ARG A 196 2.75 11.46 15.03
N HIS A 197 3.58 12.18 14.29
CA HIS A 197 3.94 13.58 14.56
C HIS A 197 4.04 14.41 13.27
N PHE A 198 3.18 14.17 12.28
CA PHE A 198 3.26 14.84 10.98
C PHE A 198 3.21 16.36 11.13
N GLY A 199 4.24 17.05 10.62
CA GLY A 199 4.33 18.52 10.69
C GLY A 199 4.94 19.07 11.97
N ALA A 200 5.30 18.23 12.96
CA ALA A 200 6.13 18.67 14.07
C ALA A 200 7.55 19.00 13.58
N GLU A 201 8.21 19.94 14.26
CA GLU A 201 9.60 20.24 13.97
C GLU A 201 10.50 19.15 14.58
N TYR A 202 11.23 18.44 13.72
CA TYR A 202 12.10 17.36 14.15
C TYR A 202 13.44 17.92 14.68
N VAL A 203 13.79 17.55 15.91
CA VAL A 203 15.06 17.90 16.59
C VAL A 203 16.02 16.71 16.51
N ASP A 204 15.74 15.62 17.21
CA ASP A 204 16.52 14.38 17.24
C ASP A 204 15.65 13.18 17.68
N ALA A 205 16.27 11.98 17.67
CA ALA A 205 15.59 10.74 18.04
C ALA A 205 15.31 10.57 19.55
N LYS A 206 15.79 11.48 20.42
CA LYS A 206 15.62 11.44 21.88
C LYS A 206 14.55 12.42 22.36
N THR A 207 14.19 13.38 21.54
CA THR A 207 13.21 14.42 21.88
C THR A 207 11.82 13.83 22.04
N ASP A 208 11.11 14.23 23.09
CA ASP A 208 9.70 13.90 23.29
C ASP A 208 8.81 14.79 22.41
N TYR A 209 8.09 14.17 21.49
CA TYR A 209 7.16 14.83 20.56
C TYR A 209 5.71 14.68 20.98
N THR A 210 5.41 14.23 22.19
CA THR A 210 4.03 14.07 22.68
C THR A 210 3.23 15.34 22.50
N GLY A 211 2.09 15.26 21.85
CA GLY A 211 1.20 16.39 21.54
C GLY A 211 1.69 17.34 20.45
N GLN A 212 2.77 17.01 19.76
CA GLN A 212 3.28 17.80 18.62
C GLN A 212 2.89 17.16 17.29
N GLY A 213 2.55 18.02 16.32
CA GLY A 213 2.13 17.60 14.98
C GLY A 213 0.78 16.87 14.96
N VAL A 214 0.54 16.09 13.90
CA VAL A 214 -0.68 15.32 13.69
C VAL A 214 -0.37 13.83 13.85
N ASP A 215 -1.06 13.16 14.77
CA ASP A 215 -1.05 11.70 14.90
C ASP A 215 -2.00 11.08 13.87
N GLN A 216 -1.48 10.81 12.66
CA GLN A 216 -2.26 10.24 11.56
C GLN A 216 -2.77 8.84 11.88
N LEU A 217 -2.01 8.01 12.60
CA LEU A 217 -2.40 6.66 12.95
C LEU A 217 -3.59 6.66 13.94
N ALA A 218 -3.55 7.52 14.95
CA ALA A 218 -4.68 7.70 15.86
C ALA A 218 -5.93 8.24 15.12
N GLU A 219 -5.74 9.19 14.18
CA GLU A 219 -6.82 9.70 13.33
C GLU A 219 -7.45 8.61 12.45
N VAL A 220 -6.64 7.71 11.86
CA VAL A 220 -7.14 6.56 11.10
C VAL A 220 -8.02 5.68 11.98
N VAL A 221 -7.55 5.30 13.17
CA VAL A 221 -8.31 4.47 14.13
C VAL A 221 -9.59 5.19 14.56
N HIS A 222 -9.51 6.48 14.90
CA HIS A 222 -10.67 7.28 15.28
C HIS A 222 -11.74 7.31 14.19
N LYS A 223 -11.36 7.61 12.95
CA LYS A 223 -12.30 7.66 11.81
C LYS A 223 -12.91 6.31 11.50
N LEU A 224 -12.15 5.22 11.57
CA LEU A 224 -12.68 3.87 11.37
C LEU A 224 -13.74 3.51 12.41
N LYS A 225 -13.57 3.94 13.67
CA LYS A 225 -14.55 3.72 14.75
C LYS A 225 -15.78 4.62 14.66
N THR A 226 -15.62 5.88 14.23
CA THR A 226 -16.68 6.90 14.30
C THR A 226 -17.36 7.19 12.96
N ASN A 227 -16.63 7.12 11.85
CA ASN A 227 -17.12 7.38 10.50
C ASN A 227 -16.43 6.49 9.45
N PRO A 228 -16.71 5.18 9.41
CA PRO A 228 -16.02 4.22 8.53
C PRO A 228 -16.27 4.46 7.02
N TYR A 229 -17.21 5.35 6.67
CA TYR A 229 -17.48 5.76 5.29
C TYR A 229 -16.70 6.99 4.84
N ASP A 230 -15.87 7.59 5.70
CA ASP A 230 -15.01 8.72 5.30
C ASP A 230 -14.01 8.25 4.23
N ARG A 231 -13.89 9.06 3.17
CA ARG A 231 -12.93 8.82 2.07
C ARG A 231 -11.53 9.35 2.38
N ARG A 232 -11.35 10.01 3.53
CA ARG A 232 -10.11 10.64 4.01
C ARG A 232 -9.48 9.83 5.15
N ILE A 233 -9.63 8.51 5.14
CA ILE A 233 -8.92 7.60 6.06
C ILE A 233 -7.58 7.29 5.41
N ILE A 234 -6.62 8.17 5.62
CA ILE A 234 -5.36 8.25 4.88
C ILE A 234 -4.22 8.44 5.88
N MET A 235 -3.08 7.80 5.58
CA MET A 235 -1.82 7.97 6.30
C MET A 235 -0.69 8.14 5.29
N SER A 236 0.12 9.20 5.45
CA SER A 236 1.25 9.52 4.56
C SER A 236 2.54 9.63 5.35
N ALA A 237 3.58 8.97 4.87
CA ALA A 237 4.95 9.18 5.35
C ALA A 237 5.71 10.21 4.48
N TRP A 238 5.14 10.62 3.35
CA TRP A 238 5.78 11.56 2.44
C TRP A 238 5.49 13.00 2.85
N ASN A 239 6.51 13.65 3.42
CA ASN A 239 6.48 15.06 3.79
C ASN A 239 7.60 15.81 3.04
N PRO A 240 7.30 16.57 1.98
CA PRO A 240 8.32 17.26 1.20
C PRO A 240 9.19 18.23 2.01
N ALA A 241 8.67 18.81 3.09
CA ALA A 241 9.42 19.72 3.95
C ALA A 241 10.52 19.01 4.75
N ASP A 242 10.36 17.71 5.01
CA ASP A 242 11.28 16.93 5.83
C ASP A 242 12.21 16.00 5.06
N LEU A 243 12.05 15.83 3.73
CA LEU A 243 12.84 14.87 2.95
C LEU A 243 14.35 15.03 3.11
N LYS A 244 14.83 16.28 3.22
CA LYS A 244 16.26 16.57 3.40
C LYS A 244 16.76 16.30 4.83
N LYS A 245 15.85 16.09 5.78
CA LYS A 245 16.17 15.76 7.17
C LYS A 245 16.17 14.25 7.42
N MET A 246 15.73 13.45 6.45
CA MET A 246 15.63 11.99 6.54
C MET A 246 16.87 11.31 6.00
N ALA A 247 17.40 10.32 6.72
CA ALA A 247 18.47 9.46 6.22
C ALA A 247 18.06 8.74 4.94
N LEU A 248 16.79 8.31 4.85
CA LEU A 248 16.22 7.68 3.67
C LEU A 248 14.78 8.17 3.45
N PRO A 249 14.47 8.83 2.31
CA PRO A 249 13.10 9.19 1.96
C PRO A 249 12.18 7.96 1.83
N PRO A 250 10.92 8.02 2.33
CA PRO A 250 10.03 6.87 2.39
C PRO A 250 9.77 6.23 1.02
N CYS A 251 9.94 4.92 0.90
CA CYS A 251 9.59 4.14 -0.29
C CYS A 251 8.10 3.79 -0.29
N HIS A 252 7.58 3.14 0.76
CA HIS A 252 6.16 2.95 1.02
C HIS A 252 5.61 4.20 1.69
N MET A 253 5.03 5.09 0.90
CA MET A 253 4.85 6.47 1.29
C MET A 253 3.43 6.87 1.66
N PHE A 254 2.43 6.07 1.27
CA PHE A 254 1.02 6.45 1.39
C PHE A 254 0.13 5.22 1.54
N ALA A 255 -0.78 5.25 2.51
CA ALA A 255 -1.78 4.20 2.67
C ALA A 255 -3.17 4.81 2.84
N GLN A 256 -4.18 4.21 2.18
CA GLN A 256 -5.59 4.54 2.35
C GLN A 256 -6.35 3.33 2.86
N PHE A 257 -7.24 3.57 3.82
CA PHE A 257 -8.08 2.54 4.41
C PHE A 257 -9.55 2.72 3.99
N TYR A 258 -10.24 1.60 3.86
CA TYR A 258 -11.63 1.56 3.43
C TYR A 258 -12.37 0.43 4.13
N VAL A 259 -13.60 0.69 4.59
CA VAL A 259 -14.46 -0.35 5.18
C VAL A 259 -15.56 -0.72 4.19
N SER A 260 -15.67 -2.01 3.87
CA SER A 260 -16.80 -2.57 3.13
C SER A 260 -17.71 -3.38 4.04
N TYR A 261 -19.00 -3.37 3.76
CA TYR A 261 -19.97 -4.20 4.45
C TYR A 261 -20.51 -5.24 3.47
N PRO A 262 -20.42 -6.54 3.77
CA PRO A 262 -20.99 -7.59 2.94
C PRO A 262 -22.47 -7.34 2.73
N ARG A 263 -22.96 -7.49 1.50
CA ARG A 263 -24.41 -7.47 1.26
C ARG A 263 -25.00 -8.73 1.90
N SER A 264 -25.98 -8.55 2.78
CA SER A 264 -26.83 -9.68 3.20
C SER A 264 -27.43 -10.29 1.94
N ARG A 265 -27.09 -11.53 1.62
CA ARG A 265 -27.84 -12.31 0.63
C ARG A 265 -29.20 -12.60 1.25
N SER A 266 -30.15 -11.66 1.18
CA SER A 266 -31.53 -12.00 1.41
C SER A 266 -31.90 -13.00 0.32
N ASN A 267 -32.16 -14.24 0.71
CA ASN A 267 -32.84 -15.19 -0.15
C ASN A 267 -34.17 -14.54 -0.54
N ASN A 268 -34.28 -14.10 -1.79
CA ASN A 268 -35.50 -13.54 -2.41
C ASN A 268 -36.59 -14.61 -2.54
N ASN A 269 -37.01 -15.27 -1.45
CA ASN A 269 -38.15 -16.18 -1.43
C ASN A 269 -38.96 -16.04 -0.14
N ASN A 270 -39.18 -14.82 0.38
CA ASN A 270 -40.25 -14.60 1.34
C ASN A 270 -40.83 -13.18 1.15
N THR A 271 -41.86 -13.10 0.30
CA THR A 271 -42.84 -12.03 0.33
C THR A 271 -43.73 -12.26 1.55
N GLY A 272 -43.50 -11.54 2.63
CA GLY A 272 -44.45 -11.56 3.73
C GLY A 272 -43.84 -11.15 5.07
N ALA A 273 -44.38 -10.05 5.58
CA ALA A 273 -44.32 -9.54 6.94
C ALA A 273 -42.98 -8.92 7.40
N ALA A 274 -42.95 -7.59 7.38
CA ALA A 274 -42.08 -6.80 8.25
C ALA A 274 -42.47 -7.12 9.69
N SER A 275 -41.59 -7.80 10.44
CA SER A 275 -41.64 -7.80 11.90
C SER A 275 -41.04 -6.50 12.40
N GLU A 276 -41.87 -5.62 12.92
CA GLU A 276 -41.47 -4.55 13.84
C GLU A 276 -40.82 -5.22 15.05
N ASP A 277 -39.67 -4.75 15.50
CA ASP A 277 -38.83 -5.23 16.58
C ASP A 277 -37.74 -6.29 16.18
N GLY A 278 -36.70 -5.75 15.57
CA GLY A 278 -35.42 -6.46 15.39
C GLY A 278 -34.36 -5.50 14.91
N GLU A 279 -33.49 -5.00 15.79
CA GLU A 279 -32.20 -4.44 15.39
C GLU A 279 -31.52 -5.46 14.49
N THR A 280 -31.64 -5.27 13.18
CA THR A 280 -30.82 -6.02 12.23
C THR A 280 -29.37 -5.62 12.47
N GLN A 281 -28.66 -6.42 13.27
CA GLN A 281 -27.23 -6.24 13.48
C GLN A 281 -26.56 -6.09 12.10
N ARG A 282 -26.00 -4.91 11.86
CA ARG A 282 -25.24 -4.69 10.63
C ARG A 282 -24.13 -5.74 10.56
N PRO A 283 -23.92 -6.36 9.39
CA PRO A 283 -22.81 -7.29 9.26
C PRO A 283 -21.49 -6.57 9.61
N GLN A 284 -20.58 -7.26 10.27
CA GLN A 284 -19.27 -6.72 10.64
C GLN A 284 -18.55 -6.17 9.40
N GLY A 285 -17.97 -4.99 9.49
CA GLY A 285 -17.26 -4.34 8.38
C GLY A 285 -15.93 -5.03 8.08
N HIS A 286 -15.54 -5.06 6.81
CA HIS A 286 -14.25 -5.58 6.36
C HIS A 286 -13.31 -4.41 6.04
N LEU A 287 -12.14 -4.38 6.71
CA LEU A 287 -11.12 -3.36 6.51
C LEU A 287 -10.20 -3.72 5.33
N HIS A 288 -10.07 -2.80 4.40
CA HIS A 288 -9.14 -2.89 3.28
C HIS A 288 -8.08 -1.81 3.39
N CYS A 289 -6.85 -2.14 2.99
CA CYS A 289 -5.74 -1.21 2.88
C CYS A 289 -5.26 -1.16 1.42
N GLN A 290 -5.03 0.05 0.90
CA GLN A 290 -4.30 0.27 -0.34
C GLN A 290 -3.02 1.02 -0.05
N LEU A 291 -1.89 0.36 -0.28
CA LEU A 291 -0.55 0.93 -0.17
C LEU A 291 -0.11 1.47 -1.53
N TYR A 292 0.43 2.69 -1.58
CA TYR A 292 1.24 3.18 -2.68
C TYR A 292 2.72 3.22 -2.28
N GLN A 293 3.55 2.54 -3.04
CA GLN A 293 5.00 2.49 -2.89
C GLN A 293 5.67 3.05 -4.14
N ARG A 294 6.48 4.12 -3.98
CA ARG A 294 7.10 4.83 -5.11
C ARG A 294 8.29 4.10 -5.72
N SER A 295 9.00 3.30 -4.91
CA SER A 295 10.25 2.61 -5.26
C SER A 295 10.23 1.24 -4.59
N CYS A 296 10.25 0.16 -5.39
CA CYS A 296 9.86 -1.17 -5.01
C CYS A 296 10.95 -2.19 -5.37
N ASP A 297 11.89 -2.43 -4.45
CA ASP A 297 12.83 -3.54 -4.57
C ASP A 297 12.07 -4.86 -4.48
N MET A 298 11.93 -5.55 -5.60
CA MET A 298 11.21 -6.81 -5.70
C MET A 298 11.92 -7.93 -4.95
N GLY A 299 13.25 -7.87 -4.81
CA GLY A 299 14.05 -8.89 -4.16
C GLY A 299 13.84 -8.96 -2.64
N LEU A 300 14.00 -7.85 -1.94
CA LEU A 300 13.98 -7.79 -0.48
C LEU A 300 12.83 -6.93 0.05
N GLY A 301 12.64 -5.72 -0.48
CA GLY A 301 11.71 -4.73 0.07
C GLY A 301 10.25 -5.14 -0.08
N VAL A 302 9.80 -5.48 -1.29
CA VAL A 302 8.37 -5.79 -1.57
C VAL A 302 7.83 -6.94 -0.73
N PRO A 303 8.53 -8.09 -0.55
CA PRO A 303 8.09 -9.16 0.36
C PRO A 303 7.88 -8.69 1.80
N PHE A 304 8.75 -7.81 2.30
CA PHE A 304 8.63 -7.18 3.61
C PHE A 304 7.43 -6.24 3.70
N ASN A 305 7.26 -5.38 2.70
CA ASN A 305 6.21 -4.37 2.69
C ASN A 305 4.81 -5.00 2.59
N ILE A 306 4.64 -6.09 1.81
CA ILE A 306 3.40 -6.88 1.78
C ILE A 306 3.07 -7.38 3.19
N ALA A 307 4.01 -8.04 3.86
CA ALA A 307 3.78 -8.60 5.19
C ALA A 307 3.54 -7.50 6.24
N SER A 308 4.29 -6.40 6.20
CA SER A 308 4.18 -5.27 7.13
C SER A 308 2.82 -4.58 7.04
N TYR A 309 2.36 -4.22 5.83
CA TYR A 309 1.06 -3.56 5.68
C TYR A 309 -0.13 -4.50 5.83
N ALA A 310 0.03 -5.79 5.53
CA ALA A 310 -0.96 -6.80 5.89
C ALA A 310 -1.11 -6.88 7.41
N LEU A 311 0.00 -6.95 8.15
CA LEU A 311 0.01 -6.99 9.61
C LEU A 311 -0.57 -5.70 10.23
N LEU A 312 -0.20 -4.52 9.71
CA LEU A 312 -0.79 -3.24 10.11
C LEU A 312 -2.32 -3.23 9.91
N THR A 313 -2.79 -3.78 8.79
CA THR A 313 -4.23 -3.88 8.50
C THR A 313 -4.93 -4.80 9.50
N HIS A 314 -4.30 -5.93 9.88
CA HIS A 314 -4.80 -6.81 10.94
C HIS A 314 -4.85 -6.10 12.30
N MET A 315 -3.80 -5.36 12.68
CA MET A 315 -3.76 -4.61 13.94
C MET A 315 -4.88 -3.56 14.01
N ILE A 316 -5.03 -2.75 12.97
CA ILE A 316 -6.07 -1.72 12.90
C ILE A 316 -7.47 -2.35 12.90
N ALA A 317 -7.69 -3.43 12.14
CA ALA A 317 -8.96 -4.17 12.14
C ALA A 317 -9.29 -4.70 13.53
N HIS A 318 -8.32 -5.27 14.23
CA HIS A 318 -8.47 -5.80 15.60
C HIS A 318 -8.85 -4.70 16.61
N VAL A 319 -8.19 -3.54 16.54
CA VAL A 319 -8.47 -2.36 17.40
C VAL A 319 -9.83 -1.74 17.11
N CYS A 320 -10.30 -1.81 15.85
CA CYS A 320 -11.58 -1.22 15.42
C CYS A 320 -12.74 -2.22 15.39
N ASP A 321 -12.55 -3.46 15.84
CA ASP A 321 -13.51 -4.56 15.75
C ASP A 321 -14.05 -4.78 14.33
N LEU A 322 -13.14 -4.76 13.37
CA LEU A 322 -13.39 -5.04 11.96
C LEU A 322 -12.80 -6.40 11.57
N VAL A 323 -13.30 -6.97 10.48
CA VAL A 323 -12.68 -8.14 9.83
C VAL A 323 -11.55 -7.65 8.93
N PRO A 324 -10.32 -8.19 8.99
CA PRO A 324 -9.29 -7.88 7.99
C PRO A 324 -9.76 -8.36 6.62
N GLY A 325 -9.83 -7.46 5.64
CA GLY A 325 -10.41 -7.74 4.31
C GLY A 325 -9.34 -8.02 3.25
N SER A 326 -8.61 -7.00 2.82
CA SER A 326 -7.55 -7.16 1.81
C SER A 326 -6.49 -6.08 1.90
N LEU A 327 -5.28 -6.42 1.41
CA LEU A 327 -4.22 -5.48 1.08
C LEU A 327 -4.12 -5.35 -0.44
N THR A 328 -4.14 -4.13 -0.97
CA THR A 328 -3.78 -3.82 -2.36
C THR A 328 -2.46 -3.06 -2.38
N HIS A 329 -1.47 -3.55 -3.11
CA HIS A 329 -0.14 -2.94 -3.22
C HIS A 329 0.03 -2.32 -4.61
N VAL A 330 0.06 -0.99 -4.66
CA VAL A 330 0.27 -0.18 -5.87
C VAL A 330 1.72 0.25 -5.91
N MET A 331 2.40 -0.03 -7.02
CA MET A 331 3.84 0.21 -7.19
C MET A 331 4.10 1.29 -8.24
N GLY A 332 5.02 2.20 -7.93
CA GLY A 332 5.59 3.15 -8.89
C GLY A 332 6.70 2.50 -9.69
N ASP A 333 7.95 2.78 -9.35
CA ASP A 333 9.13 2.13 -9.93
C ASP A 333 9.34 0.77 -9.27
N ALA A 334 8.96 -0.32 -9.95
CA ALA A 334 9.19 -1.68 -9.51
C ALA A 334 10.45 -2.23 -10.18
N HIS A 335 11.42 -2.67 -9.38
CA HIS A 335 12.74 -3.00 -9.88
C HIS A 335 13.37 -4.22 -9.24
N VAL A 336 14.24 -4.84 -10.00
CA VAL A 336 15.15 -5.94 -9.62
C VAL A 336 16.58 -5.40 -9.70
N TYR A 337 17.32 -5.42 -8.60
CA TYR A 337 18.75 -5.09 -8.61
C TYR A 337 19.52 -6.08 -9.46
N CYS A 338 20.55 -5.61 -10.19
CA CYS A 338 21.33 -6.45 -11.09
C CYS A 338 21.96 -7.65 -10.39
N ASP A 339 22.38 -7.51 -9.14
CA ASP A 339 22.95 -8.58 -8.32
C ASP A 339 21.90 -9.52 -7.68
N HIS A 340 20.58 -9.21 -7.83
CA HIS A 340 19.48 -10.08 -7.40
C HIS A 340 18.90 -10.94 -8.53
N VAL A 341 19.26 -10.69 -9.79
CA VAL A 341 18.68 -11.35 -10.97
C VAL A 341 18.73 -12.87 -10.87
N ASP A 342 19.89 -13.45 -10.59
CA ASP A 342 20.03 -14.92 -10.54
C ASP A 342 19.27 -15.54 -9.36
N ALA A 343 19.23 -14.83 -8.23
CA ALA A 343 18.46 -15.26 -7.07
C ALA A 343 16.94 -15.25 -7.34
N LEU A 344 16.45 -14.24 -8.05
CA LEU A 344 15.03 -14.13 -8.40
C LEU A 344 14.63 -15.10 -9.51
N LYS A 345 15.49 -15.43 -10.48
CA LYS A 345 15.27 -16.54 -11.43
C LYS A 345 15.05 -17.87 -10.71
N VAL A 346 15.78 -18.14 -9.62
CA VAL A 346 15.54 -19.33 -8.80
C VAL A 346 14.21 -19.24 -8.05
N GLN A 347 13.80 -18.05 -7.60
CA GLN A 347 12.56 -17.87 -6.85
C GLN A 347 11.31 -18.06 -7.72
N VAL A 348 11.30 -17.53 -8.95
CA VAL A 348 10.14 -17.62 -9.85
C VAL A 348 9.81 -19.05 -10.29
N GLU A 349 10.79 -19.95 -10.25
CA GLU A 349 10.59 -21.39 -10.54
C GLU A 349 9.95 -22.17 -9.37
N ARG A 350 9.75 -21.55 -8.20
CA ARG A 350 9.19 -22.22 -7.03
C ARG A 350 7.68 -22.08 -6.98
N GLU A 351 7.00 -23.18 -6.67
CA GLU A 351 5.57 -23.19 -6.44
C GLU A 351 5.24 -22.58 -5.08
N PRO A 352 4.29 -21.61 -5.00
CA PRO A 352 3.76 -21.13 -3.74
C PRO A 352 3.14 -22.23 -2.88
N ARG A 353 3.23 -22.05 -1.56
CA ARG A 353 2.55 -22.86 -0.56
C ARG A 353 1.50 -22.01 0.14
N GLU A 354 0.59 -22.65 0.88
CA GLU A 354 -0.44 -21.97 1.66
C GLU A 354 0.13 -20.85 2.52
N PHE A 355 -0.53 -19.69 2.50
CA PHE A 355 -0.20 -18.60 3.40
C PHE A 355 -0.52 -18.99 4.85
N PRO A 356 0.30 -18.58 5.81
CA PRO A 356 0.07 -18.86 7.21
C PRO A 356 -1.17 -18.12 7.74
N ALA A 357 -1.78 -18.71 8.78
CA ALA A 357 -2.78 -18.02 9.58
C ALA A 357 -2.12 -17.12 10.63
N LEU A 358 -2.81 -16.01 10.95
CA LEU A 358 -2.39 -15.06 12.00
C LEU A 358 -3.36 -15.16 13.18
N GLU A 359 -2.83 -15.35 14.39
CA GLU A 359 -3.53 -15.20 15.65
C GLU A 359 -3.01 -13.95 16.37
N ILE A 360 -3.90 -13.13 16.87
CA ILE A 360 -3.60 -11.97 17.72
C ILE A 360 -4.07 -12.29 19.14
N LYS A 361 -3.15 -12.24 20.12
CA LYS A 361 -3.41 -12.58 21.52
C LYS A 361 -3.99 -11.45 22.36
N ARG A 362 -3.98 -10.22 21.84
CA ARG A 362 -4.58 -9.07 22.53
C ARG A 362 -6.10 -9.13 22.47
N GLU A 363 -6.75 -8.49 23.43
CA GLU A 363 -8.20 -8.26 23.40
C GLU A 363 -8.56 -7.26 22.28
N LYS A 364 -9.70 -7.50 21.61
CA LYS A 364 -10.21 -6.62 20.57
C LYS A 364 -10.61 -5.25 21.14
N GLY A 365 -10.56 -4.22 20.32
CA GLY A 365 -11.03 -2.88 20.67
C GLY A 365 -10.08 -2.04 21.50
N GLY A 366 -8.91 -2.55 21.85
CA GLY A 366 -7.90 -1.85 22.64
C GLY A 366 -7.21 -0.69 21.91
N SER A 367 -6.02 -0.29 22.41
CA SER A 367 -5.18 0.74 21.76
C SER A 367 -4.37 0.17 20.62
N ILE A 368 -4.06 1.04 19.64
CA ILE A 368 -3.06 0.75 18.60
C ILE A 368 -1.63 0.79 19.17
N ASP A 369 -1.45 1.38 20.36
CA ASP A 369 -0.18 1.51 21.03
C ASP A 369 0.13 0.31 21.94
N GLY A 370 1.42 0.14 22.29
CA GLY A 370 1.90 -0.81 23.28
C GLY A 370 1.80 -2.28 22.81
N TRP A 371 1.80 -2.54 21.51
CA TRP A 371 1.88 -3.89 20.97
C TRP A 371 3.29 -4.45 21.13
N LYS A 372 3.36 -5.78 21.27
CA LYS A 372 4.62 -6.52 21.44
C LYS A 372 4.70 -7.65 20.43
N TYR A 373 5.91 -8.14 20.22
CA TYR A 373 6.16 -9.27 19.32
C TYR A 373 5.31 -10.50 19.68
N GLU A 374 5.15 -10.76 20.97
CA GLU A 374 4.44 -11.91 21.54
C GLU A 374 2.92 -11.84 21.34
N ASP A 375 2.38 -10.69 20.97
CA ASP A 375 0.96 -10.53 20.64
C ASP A 375 0.59 -11.19 19.32
N PHE A 376 1.58 -11.57 18.51
CA PHE A 376 1.38 -12.19 17.19
C PHE A 376 1.85 -13.64 17.19
N VAL A 377 0.97 -14.55 16.79
CA VAL A 377 1.32 -15.95 16.53
C VAL A 377 0.99 -16.30 15.09
N VAL A 378 1.97 -16.78 14.36
CA VAL A 378 1.84 -17.18 12.96
C VAL A 378 1.86 -18.70 12.87
N HIS A 379 0.76 -19.29 12.40
CA HIS A 379 0.56 -20.72 12.30
C HIS A 379 0.73 -21.21 10.88
N GLY A 380 1.45 -22.31 10.68
CA GLY A 380 1.56 -22.98 9.41
C GLY A 380 2.51 -22.33 8.40
N TYR A 381 3.39 -21.41 8.80
CA TYR A 381 4.39 -20.84 7.90
C TYR A 381 5.43 -21.87 7.49
N ASN A 382 5.30 -22.39 6.27
CA ASN A 382 6.17 -23.42 5.70
C ASN A 382 6.80 -22.93 4.37
N PRO A 383 7.71 -21.96 4.39
CA PRO A 383 8.32 -21.42 3.18
C PRO A 383 9.39 -22.36 2.59
N HIS A 384 9.73 -22.15 1.34
CA HIS A 384 10.95 -22.67 0.75
C HIS A 384 12.18 -22.10 1.46
N LYS A 385 13.34 -22.72 1.24
CA LYS A 385 14.61 -22.26 1.82
C LYS A 385 14.91 -20.83 1.42
N THR A 386 15.60 -20.11 2.30
CA THR A 386 16.13 -18.76 2.05
C THR A 386 16.93 -18.72 0.75
N ILE A 387 16.79 -17.62 0.01
CA ILE A 387 17.65 -17.25 -1.10
C ILE A 387 18.42 -16.02 -0.64
N ALA A 388 19.74 -16.12 -0.57
CA ALA A 388 20.58 -15.00 -0.15
C ALA A 388 20.56 -13.90 -1.22
N MET A 389 20.34 -12.66 -0.78
CA MET A 389 20.42 -11.44 -1.58
C MET A 389 21.10 -10.39 -0.72
N LYS A 390 21.96 -9.58 -1.33
CA LYS A 390 22.66 -8.50 -0.64
C LYS A 390 21.75 -7.27 -0.55
N MET A 391 21.69 -6.63 0.61
CA MET A 391 20.98 -5.36 0.72
C MET A 391 21.77 -4.26 0.02
N SER A 392 21.11 -3.52 -0.87
CA SER A 392 21.67 -2.34 -1.54
C SER A 392 21.36 -1.11 -0.68
N VAL A 393 22.40 -0.47 -0.11
CA VAL A 393 22.31 0.67 0.82
C VAL A 393 22.90 1.94 0.22
#